data_1fa5c209886f136397e7d0940d30ec6b
#
_entry.id   1fa5c209886f136397e7d0940d30ec6b
#
_cell.length_a   1.000
_cell.length_b   1.000
_cell.length_c   1.000
_cell.angle_alpha   90.00
_cell.angle_beta   90.00
_cell.angle_gamma   90.00
#
_symmetry.space_group_name_H-M   'P 1'
#
loop_
_entity.id
_entity.type
_entity.pdbx_description
1 polymer ?
#
loop_
_entity_poly.entity_id
_entity_poly.type
_entity_poly.pdbx_seq_one_letter_code
_entity_poly.pdbx_strand_id
1 'polypeptide(L)'
;MIERHIQVLNTDDAGSEEPAATRDRLKANFPPGSTRRMTLLGLLVGSALQPLEPGEDDTLVYASGYAESRALESFLDSFPAPSPTLFQTSIHPSAVQQLMIGRQRPVREFLPLSGGPLLAFHALRASLLSPSPRTVLCGGEEKGTWLLDYGLASDRTFAFAAALTSAGTADALGTLRISRGEGTGALALAGLFDLLHRRSAFDAMIAPGWRLSIEWR
;
A
#
# COMPACT_ATOMS: atom_id res chain seq x y z
N MET A 1 -10.16 -9.30 20.44
CA MET A 1 -9.50 -9.99 19.33
C MET A 1 -10.32 -9.67 18.08
N ILE A 2 -9.67 -9.26 17.01
CA ILE A 2 -10.30 -8.90 15.72
C ILE A 2 -9.52 -9.64 14.64
N GLU A 3 -10.24 -10.28 13.71
CA GLU A 3 -9.67 -11.21 12.74
C GLU A 3 -10.29 -10.99 11.36
N ARG A 4 -9.48 -11.15 10.31
CA ARG A 4 -9.90 -11.28 8.92
C ARG A 4 -9.05 -12.30 8.17
N HIS A 5 -9.65 -12.86 7.12
CA HIS A 5 -9.04 -13.87 6.27
C HIS A 5 -8.47 -13.24 5.00
N ILE A 6 -7.25 -13.58 4.66
CA ILE A 6 -6.59 -13.14 3.42
C ILE A 6 -7.10 -14.01 2.29
N GLN A 7 -7.89 -13.44 1.37
CA GLN A 7 -8.42 -14.15 0.21
C GLN A 7 -7.52 -14.04 -1.01
N VAL A 8 -6.99 -12.84 -1.24
CA VAL A 8 -6.09 -12.55 -2.35
C VAL A 8 -4.94 -11.74 -1.80
N LEU A 9 -3.74 -12.05 -2.24
CA LEU A 9 -2.54 -11.29 -1.93
C LEU A 9 -1.72 -11.12 -3.20
N ASN A 10 -1.35 -9.89 -3.50
CA ASN A 10 -0.42 -9.56 -4.56
C ASN A 10 0.66 -8.62 -4.03
N THR A 11 1.91 -8.88 -4.40
CA THR A 11 3.06 -8.13 -3.93
C THR A 11 4.03 -7.92 -5.10
N ASP A 12 4.70 -6.78 -5.12
CA ASP A 12 5.76 -6.44 -6.08
C ASP A 12 6.94 -5.84 -5.32
N ASP A 13 8.08 -6.51 -5.36
CA ASP A 13 9.36 -5.99 -4.85
C ASP A 13 10.24 -5.65 -6.06
N ALA A 14 10.31 -4.37 -6.40
CA ALA A 14 11.17 -3.92 -7.48
C ALA A 14 12.67 -4.11 -7.17
N GLY A 15 13.02 -4.28 -5.88
CA GLY A 15 14.37 -4.61 -5.44
C GLY A 15 15.41 -3.66 -6.01
N SER A 16 16.36 -4.20 -6.77
CA SER A 16 17.43 -3.46 -7.46
C SER A 16 17.09 -3.11 -8.92
N GLU A 17 15.84 -3.32 -9.34
CA GLU A 17 15.41 -3.01 -10.70
C GLU A 17 15.46 -1.50 -10.95
N GLU A 18 16.01 -1.09 -12.10
CA GLU A 18 16.06 0.33 -12.47
C GLU A 18 14.65 0.91 -12.63
N PRO A 19 14.37 2.15 -12.17
CA PRO A 19 13.03 2.75 -12.21
C PRO A 19 12.39 2.76 -13.62
N ALA A 20 13.19 2.94 -14.68
CA ALA A 20 12.70 2.90 -16.05
C ALA A 20 12.25 1.50 -16.45
N ALA A 21 13.02 0.46 -16.11
CA ALA A 21 12.69 -0.94 -16.37
C ALA A 21 11.43 -1.36 -15.60
N THR A 22 11.35 -1.01 -14.31
CA THR A 22 10.15 -1.24 -13.48
C THR A 22 8.93 -0.58 -14.12
N ARG A 23 9.05 0.69 -14.54
CA ARG A 23 7.96 1.41 -15.19
C ARG A 23 7.49 0.71 -16.48
N ASP A 24 8.40 0.26 -17.32
CA ASP A 24 8.06 -0.38 -18.58
C ASP A 24 7.42 -1.75 -18.37
N ARG A 25 7.91 -2.53 -17.41
CA ARG A 25 7.31 -3.80 -16.97
C ARG A 25 5.87 -3.59 -16.48
N LEU A 26 5.66 -2.61 -15.62
CA LEU A 26 4.35 -2.36 -15.00
C LEU A 26 3.32 -1.79 -15.96
N LYS A 27 3.74 -0.95 -16.93
CA LYS A 27 2.82 -0.39 -17.95
C LYS A 27 2.06 -1.47 -18.73
N ALA A 28 2.67 -2.63 -18.92
CA ALA A 28 2.04 -3.76 -19.61
C ALA A 28 0.76 -4.26 -18.92
N ASN A 29 0.60 -3.98 -17.62
CA ASN A 29 -0.56 -4.37 -16.84
C ASN A 29 -1.76 -3.41 -17.00
N PHE A 30 -1.62 -2.33 -17.76
CA PHE A 30 -2.66 -1.30 -17.90
C PHE A 30 -3.07 -1.08 -19.35
N PRO A 31 -4.32 -0.62 -19.58
CA PRO A 31 -4.75 -0.25 -20.91
C PRO A 31 -3.87 0.85 -21.52
N PRO A 32 -3.65 0.83 -22.85
CA PRO A 32 -2.87 1.86 -23.53
C PRO A 32 -3.36 3.28 -23.19
N GLY A 33 -2.44 4.17 -22.86
CA GLY A 33 -2.75 5.57 -22.55
C GLY A 33 -3.23 5.88 -21.13
N SER A 34 -3.68 4.88 -20.35
CA SER A 34 -4.16 5.08 -18.97
C SER A 34 -3.04 5.45 -17.99
N THR A 35 -1.79 5.10 -18.31
CA THR A 35 -0.63 5.30 -17.43
C THR A 35 0.06 6.66 -17.57
N ARG A 36 -0.42 7.54 -18.48
CA ARG A 36 0.27 8.81 -18.81
C ARG A 36 0.47 9.74 -17.61
N ARG A 37 -0.43 9.69 -16.62
CA ARG A 37 -0.38 10.52 -15.41
C ARG A 37 -0.01 9.75 -14.16
N MET A 38 0.29 8.45 -14.28
CA MET A 38 0.65 7.64 -13.13
C MET A 38 2.14 7.80 -12.82
N THR A 39 2.45 8.02 -11.55
CA THR A 39 3.80 7.92 -11.00
C THR A 39 4.26 6.46 -11.00
N LEU A 40 5.54 6.19 -10.72
CA LEU A 40 6.00 4.82 -10.57
C LEU A 40 5.31 4.15 -9.38
N LEU A 41 5.16 4.85 -8.25
CA LEU A 41 4.37 4.37 -7.10
C LEU A 41 2.93 4.05 -7.51
N GLY A 42 2.30 4.91 -8.33
CA GLY A 42 0.95 4.67 -8.86
C GLY A 42 0.86 3.40 -9.72
N LEU A 43 1.87 3.13 -10.55
CA LEU A 43 1.94 1.90 -11.33
C LEU A 43 2.15 0.66 -10.45
N LEU A 44 3.03 0.73 -9.45
CA LEU A 44 3.30 -0.35 -8.49
C LEU A 44 2.04 -0.72 -7.70
N VAL A 45 1.47 0.24 -6.98
CA VAL A 45 0.27 0.02 -6.17
C VAL A 45 -0.92 -0.35 -7.05
N GLY A 46 -1.06 0.31 -8.21
CA GLY A 46 -2.10 -0.01 -9.18
C GLY A 46 -1.99 -1.43 -9.72
N SER A 47 -0.79 -1.89 -10.04
CA SER A 47 -0.53 -3.27 -10.47
C SER A 47 -0.84 -4.28 -9.36
N ALA A 48 -0.45 -3.98 -8.11
CA ALA A 48 -0.78 -4.82 -6.97
C ALA A 48 -2.30 -4.93 -6.74
N LEU A 49 -3.06 -3.86 -7.00
CA LEU A 49 -4.52 -3.82 -6.86
C LEU A 49 -5.29 -4.49 -8.01
N GLN A 50 -4.65 -4.76 -9.15
CA GLN A 50 -5.35 -5.29 -10.33
C GLN A 50 -6.14 -6.57 -10.06
N PRO A 51 -5.55 -7.64 -9.48
CA PRO A 51 -6.25 -8.90 -9.27
C PRO A 51 -7.33 -8.82 -8.17
N LEU A 52 -7.35 -7.73 -7.39
CA LEU A 52 -8.29 -7.57 -6.28
C LEU A 52 -9.57 -6.84 -6.68
N GLU A 53 -9.54 -6.04 -7.73
CA GLU A 53 -10.67 -5.28 -8.27
C GLU A 53 -11.59 -4.65 -7.20
N PRO A 54 -11.12 -3.64 -6.42
CA PRO A 54 -11.95 -2.99 -5.42
C PRO A 54 -13.26 -2.46 -6.03
N GLY A 55 -14.37 -2.64 -5.34
CA GLY A 55 -15.73 -2.28 -5.78
C GLY A 55 -16.51 -1.47 -4.76
N GLU A 56 -17.77 -1.17 -5.08
CA GLU A 56 -18.63 -0.24 -4.34
C GLU A 56 -18.96 -0.67 -2.90
N ASP A 57 -18.83 -1.96 -2.58
CA ASP A 57 -19.05 -2.47 -1.22
C ASP A 57 -17.78 -2.55 -0.38
N ASP A 58 -16.62 -2.27 -0.98
CA ASP A 58 -15.33 -2.42 -0.33
C ASP A 58 -14.88 -1.16 0.40
N THR A 59 -14.20 -1.34 1.54
CA THR A 59 -13.33 -0.33 2.10
C THR A 59 -11.94 -0.52 1.53
N LEU A 60 -11.37 0.54 0.95
CA LEU A 60 -10.00 0.58 0.45
C LEU A 60 -9.12 1.36 1.43
N VAL A 61 -8.14 0.67 2.03
CA VAL A 61 -7.14 1.28 2.92
C VAL A 61 -5.82 1.34 2.17
N TYR A 62 -5.29 2.55 1.99
CA TYR A 62 -4.00 2.78 1.34
C TYR A 62 -2.99 3.34 2.34
N ALA A 63 -1.82 2.70 2.46
CA ALA A 63 -0.77 3.09 3.38
C ALA A 63 0.57 3.33 2.64
N SER A 64 1.19 4.48 2.90
CA SER A 64 2.54 4.80 2.46
C SER A 64 3.24 5.64 3.51
N GLY A 65 4.42 5.22 3.97
CA GLY A 65 5.18 5.91 5.01
C GLY A 65 5.70 7.27 4.56
N TYR A 66 6.09 7.35 3.30
CA TYR A 66 6.64 8.54 2.69
C TYR A 66 5.73 9.16 1.63
N ALA A 67 4.54 8.58 1.43
CA ALA A 67 3.58 9.05 0.45
C ALA A 67 4.22 9.19 -0.95
N GLU A 68 3.88 10.24 -1.67
CA GLU A 68 4.40 10.52 -3.01
C GLU A 68 5.71 11.33 -2.99
N SER A 69 6.64 11.02 -2.04
CA SER A 69 7.89 11.79 -1.86
C SER A 69 8.73 11.86 -3.14
N ARG A 70 8.83 10.78 -3.92
CA ARG A 70 9.57 10.79 -5.19
C ARG A 70 8.94 11.72 -6.25
N ALA A 71 7.60 11.79 -6.29
CA ALA A 71 6.89 12.73 -7.14
C ALA A 71 7.05 14.16 -6.64
N LEU A 72 7.11 14.37 -5.32
CA LEU A 72 7.39 15.66 -4.71
C LEU A 72 8.80 16.17 -5.09
N GLU A 73 9.84 15.31 -5.05
CA GLU A 73 11.17 15.66 -5.56
C GLU A 73 11.09 16.20 -6.99
N SER A 74 10.41 15.48 -7.88
CA SER A 74 10.26 15.88 -9.28
C SER A 74 9.52 17.21 -9.43
N PHE A 75 8.54 17.50 -8.57
CA PHE A 75 7.87 18.79 -8.55
C PHE A 75 8.82 19.91 -8.09
N LEU A 76 9.54 19.71 -7.00
CA LEU A 76 10.50 20.69 -6.47
C LEU A 76 11.63 20.97 -7.48
N ASP A 77 12.12 19.95 -8.16
CA ASP A 77 13.14 20.08 -9.22
C ASP A 77 12.64 20.86 -10.45
N SER A 78 11.32 21.05 -10.59
CA SER A 78 10.75 21.83 -11.71
C SER A 78 10.82 23.35 -11.54
N PHE A 79 11.26 23.85 -10.35
CA PHE A 79 11.44 25.31 -10.15
C PHE A 79 12.65 25.84 -10.94
N PRO A 80 12.62 27.10 -11.42
CA PRO A 80 11.64 28.16 -11.15
C PRO A 80 10.37 28.12 -12.02
N ALA A 81 10.15 27.12 -12.87
CA ALA A 81 8.96 26.99 -13.71
C ALA A 81 8.12 25.77 -13.25
N PRO A 82 7.39 25.88 -12.11
CA PRO A 82 6.74 24.75 -11.47
C PRO A 82 5.67 24.12 -12.37
N SER A 83 5.70 22.81 -12.49
CA SER A 83 4.74 22.04 -13.30
C SER A 83 3.46 21.74 -12.53
N PRO A 84 2.27 22.20 -12.97
CA PRO A 84 0.99 21.85 -12.34
C PRO A 84 0.71 20.35 -12.31
N THR A 85 1.14 19.63 -13.34
CA THR A 85 0.96 18.16 -13.41
C THR A 85 1.82 17.45 -12.37
N LEU A 86 3.09 17.85 -12.21
CA LEU A 86 3.96 17.29 -11.16
C LEU A 86 3.44 17.61 -9.77
N PHE A 87 2.89 18.82 -9.56
CA PHE A 87 2.23 19.18 -8.31
C PHE A 87 1.07 18.23 -8.01
N GLN A 88 0.15 18.01 -8.94
CA GLN A 88 -1.00 17.11 -8.74
C GLN A 88 -0.58 15.69 -8.40
N THR A 89 0.48 15.17 -9.00
CA THR A 89 0.95 13.81 -8.75
C THR A 89 1.77 13.68 -7.48
N SER A 90 2.23 14.79 -6.88
CA SER A 90 2.97 14.81 -5.61
C SER A 90 2.07 14.86 -4.37
N ILE A 91 0.76 15.01 -4.55
CA ILE A 91 -0.19 15.08 -3.43
C ILE A 91 -0.70 13.68 -3.09
N HIS A 92 -0.49 13.27 -1.82
CA HIS A 92 -1.09 12.03 -1.31
C HIS A 92 -2.63 12.15 -1.27
N PRO A 93 -3.36 11.13 -1.74
CA PRO A 93 -2.97 9.80 -2.18
C PRO A 93 -3.03 9.61 -3.73
N SER A 94 -2.32 10.40 -4.49
CA SER A 94 -2.42 10.42 -5.96
C SER A 94 -2.16 9.07 -6.61
N ALA A 95 -1.29 8.24 -6.03
CA ALA A 95 -0.98 6.91 -6.54
C ALA A 95 -2.24 6.04 -6.71
N VAL A 96 -3.13 6.02 -5.72
CA VAL A 96 -4.38 5.24 -5.77
C VAL A 96 -5.49 6.01 -6.47
N GLN A 97 -5.58 7.32 -6.27
CA GLN A 97 -6.61 8.14 -6.91
C GLN A 97 -6.57 8.06 -8.44
N GLN A 98 -5.40 8.12 -9.07
CA GLN A 98 -5.26 8.03 -10.52
C GLN A 98 -5.79 6.68 -11.05
N LEU A 99 -5.55 5.58 -10.33
CA LEU A 99 -6.09 4.27 -10.66
C LEU A 99 -7.63 4.26 -10.57
N MET A 100 -8.19 4.75 -9.45
CA MET A 100 -9.63 4.75 -9.22
C MET A 100 -10.38 5.62 -10.23
N ILE A 101 -9.84 6.81 -10.55
CA ILE A 101 -10.38 7.70 -11.59
C ILE A 101 -10.36 6.98 -12.96
N GLY A 102 -9.24 6.32 -13.31
CA GLY A 102 -9.11 5.61 -14.57
C GLY A 102 -10.09 4.42 -14.71
N ARG A 103 -10.41 3.75 -13.61
CA ARG A 103 -11.36 2.63 -13.58
C ARG A 103 -12.83 3.07 -13.56
N GLN A 104 -13.11 4.30 -13.15
CA GLN A 104 -14.48 4.84 -12.98
C GLN A 104 -15.37 3.94 -12.11
N ARG A 105 -14.77 3.21 -11.16
CA ARG A 105 -15.49 2.35 -10.21
C ARG A 105 -15.41 2.96 -8.81
N PRO A 106 -16.53 3.23 -8.15
CA PRO A 106 -16.52 3.71 -6.77
C PRO A 106 -16.10 2.61 -5.81
N VAL A 107 -15.61 3.01 -4.65
CA VAL A 107 -15.48 2.17 -3.46
C VAL A 107 -16.38 2.75 -2.38
N ARG A 108 -16.80 1.92 -1.44
CA ARG A 108 -17.63 2.36 -0.32
C ARG A 108 -16.94 3.42 0.53
N GLU A 109 -15.68 3.19 0.82
CA GLU A 109 -14.87 4.05 1.67
C GLU A 109 -13.40 3.99 1.22
N PHE A 110 -12.74 5.15 1.20
CA PHE A 110 -11.33 5.25 0.90
C PHE A 110 -10.58 5.92 2.05
N LEU A 111 -9.66 5.18 2.68
CA LEU A 111 -8.87 5.61 3.83
C LEU A 111 -7.39 5.71 3.45
N PRO A 112 -6.92 6.86 2.98
CA PRO A 112 -5.49 7.10 2.76
C PRO A 112 -4.80 7.41 4.08
N LEU A 113 -3.70 6.70 4.35
CA LEU A 113 -2.89 6.84 5.56
C LEU A 113 -1.44 7.07 5.18
N SER A 114 -0.79 8.04 5.81
CA SER A 114 0.63 8.31 5.58
C SER A 114 1.37 8.71 6.84
N GLY A 115 2.67 8.44 6.84
CA GLY A 115 3.61 8.86 7.89
C GLY A 115 3.46 8.16 9.23
N GLY A 116 4.46 8.37 10.07
CA GLY A 116 4.48 7.93 11.46
C GLY A 116 4.92 6.47 11.69
N PRO A 117 5.49 6.20 12.87
CA PRO A 117 6.08 4.90 13.20
C PRO A 117 5.04 3.79 13.41
N LEU A 118 3.77 4.14 13.58
CA LEU A 118 2.66 3.18 13.80
C LEU A 118 1.78 3.00 12.57
N LEU A 119 2.23 3.44 11.38
CA LEU A 119 1.44 3.40 10.15
C LEU A 119 0.90 2.01 9.84
N ALA A 120 1.75 0.98 9.86
CA ALA A 120 1.33 -0.40 9.59
C ALA A 120 0.25 -0.87 10.58
N PHE A 121 0.39 -0.53 11.87
CA PHE A 121 -0.64 -0.83 12.86
C PHE A 121 -1.96 -0.11 12.56
N HIS A 122 -1.93 1.18 12.22
CA HIS A 122 -3.13 1.94 11.89
C HIS A 122 -3.82 1.41 10.62
N ALA A 123 -3.05 1.06 9.59
CA ALA A 123 -3.57 0.47 8.37
C ALA A 123 -4.22 -0.90 8.61
N LEU A 124 -3.56 -1.79 9.36
CA LEU A 124 -4.12 -3.07 9.78
C LEU A 124 -5.38 -2.87 10.62
N ARG A 125 -5.33 -1.99 11.61
CA ARG A 125 -6.49 -1.71 12.48
C ARG A 125 -7.68 -1.18 11.69
N ALA A 126 -7.47 -0.22 10.78
CA ALA A 126 -8.53 0.32 9.92
C ALA A 126 -9.14 -0.80 9.05
N SER A 127 -8.29 -1.64 8.46
CA SER A 127 -8.73 -2.75 7.62
C SER A 127 -9.52 -3.82 8.38
N LEU A 128 -9.04 -4.19 9.57
CA LEU A 128 -9.65 -5.25 10.37
C LEU A 128 -10.96 -4.79 11.04
N LEU A 129 -11.07 -3.50 11.42
CA LEU A 129 -12.25 -2.91 12.06
C LEU A 129 -13.32 -2.43 11.07
N SER A 130 -13.03 -2.36 9.79
CA SER A 130 -14.00 -1.89 8.79
C SER A 130 -15.31 -2.68 8.87
N PRO A 131 -16.48 -2.03 8.77
CA PRO A 131 -17.77 -2.70 8.71
C PRO A 131 -18.03 -3.40 7.37
N SER A 132 -17.22 -3.14 6.34
CA SER A 132 -17.36 -3.77 5.03
C SER A 132 -17.09 -5.27 5.10
N PRO A 133 -17.87 -6.11 4.39
CA PRO A 133 -17.62 -7.55 4.31
C PRO A 133 -16.22 -7.86 3.77
N ARG A 134 -15.76 -7.05 2.81
CA ARG A 134 -14.41 -7.11 2.25
C ARG A 134 -13.71 -5.77 2.41
N THR A 135 -12.45 -5.83 2.81
CA THR A 135 -11.55 -4.67 2.86
C THR A 135 -10.33 -4.97 2.00
N VAL A 136 -9.93 -4.01 1.20
CA VAL A 136 -8.69 -4.08 0.44
C VAL A 136 -7.66 -3.20 1.14
N LEU A 137 -6.65 -3.84 1.73
CA LEU A 137 -5.48 -3.17 2.27
C LEU A 137 -4.40 -3.15 1.20
N CYS A 138 -3.93 -1.96 0.84
CA CYS A 138 -2.80 -1.81 -0.07
C CYS A 138 -1.80 -0.80 0.47
N GLY A 139 -0.59 -0.86 -0.06
CA GLY A 139 0.46 0.07 0.30
C GLY A 139 1.67 -0.09 -0.60
N GLY A 140 2.61 0.83 -0.46
CA GLY A 140 3.84 0.80 -1.20
C GLY A 140 4.70 2.02 -0.96
N GLU A 141 5.94 1.90 -1.40
CA GLU A 141 6.94 2.96 -1.38
C GLU A 141 7.68 3.02 -2.71
N GLU A 142 8.12 4.20 -3.06
CA GLU A 142 9.06 4.42 -4.15
C GLU A 142 10.35 5.02 -3.58
N LYS A 143 11.50 4.44 -3.95
CA LYS A 143 12.79 4.94 -3.51
C LYS A 143 12.98 6.39 -3.95
N GLY A 144 13.30 7.24 -2.97
CA GLY A 144 13.62 8.64 -3.22
C GLY A 144 15.03 8.85 -3.78
N THR A 145 15.33 10.11 -4.10
CA THR A 145 16.67 10.54 -4.47
C THR A 145 17.26 11.43 -3.38
N TRP A 146 17.22 12.74 -3.54
CA TRP A 146 17.82 13.65 -2.56
C TRP A 146 17.02 13.80 -1.25
N LEU A 147 15.70 13.60 -1.24
CA LEU A 147 14.93 13.57 0.01
C LEU A 147 15.31 12.37 0.91
N LEU A 148 15.91 11.33 0.34
CA LEU A 148 16.43 10.20 1.11
C LEU A 148 17.52 10.63 2.08
N ASP A 149 18.39 11.55 1.68
CA ASP A 149 19.49 12.08 2.51
C ASP A 149 18.97 12.83 3.76
N TYR A 150 17.72 13.28 3.72
CA TYR A 150 17.04 13.95 4.84
C TYR A 150 16.10 13.01 5.63
N GLY A 151 16.02 11.73 5.28
CA GLY A 151 15.11 10.77 5.90
C GLY A 151 13.64 11.03 5.56
N LEU A 152 13.35 11.74 4.46
CA LEU A 152 12.02 12.13 4.02
C LEU A 152 11.52 11.32 2.81
N ALA A 153 12.21 10.25 2.46
CA ALA A 153 11.84 9.32 1.40
C ALA A 153 12.22 7.89 1.77
N SER A 154 11.61 6.92 1.09
CA SER A 154 11.94 5.50 1.23
C SER A 154 13.27 5.18 0.56
N ASP A 155 14.02 4.24 1.13
CA ASP A 155 15.20 3.61 0.54
C ASP A 155 14.87 2.37 -0.31
N ARG A 156 13.59 1.98 -0.36
CA ARG A 156 13.08 0.80 -1.06
C ARG A 156 11.94 1.15 -2.01
N THR A 157 11.77 0.30 -3.04
CA THR A 157 10.65 0.36 -3.98
C THR A 157 9.88 -0.96 -3.91
N PHE A 158 8.64 -0.91 -3.40
CA PHE A 158 7.78 -2.08 -3.27
C PHE A 158 6.29 -1.68 -3.26
N ALA A 159 5.42 -2.65 -3.52
CA ALA A 159 3.98 -2.51 -3.31
C ALA A 159 3.34 -3.83 -2.88
N PHE A 160 2.21 -3.73 -2.21
CA PHE A 160 1.36 -4.87 -1.86
C PHE A 160 -0.11 -4.50 -1.90
N ALA A 161 -0.95 -5.50 -2.10
CA ALA A 161 -2.39 -5.41 -1.90
C ALA A 161 -2.93 -6.76 -1.40
N ALA A 162 -3.81 -6.71 -0.41
CA ALA A 162 -4.46 -7.87 0.19
C ALA A 162 -5.97 -7.65 0.30
N ALA A 163 -6.77 -8.58 -0.21
CA ALA A 163 -8.20 -8.62 0.03
C ALA A 163 -8.49 -9.40 1.32
N LEU A 164 -9.13 -8.74 2.27
CA LEU A 164 -9.42 -9.24 3.61
C LEU A 164 -10.93 -9.38 3.80
N THR A 165 -11.41 -10.55 4.19
CA THR A 165 -12.84 -10.82 4.44
C THR A 165 -13.10 -11.16 5.89
N SER A 166 -14.30 -10.81 6.39
CA SER A 166 -14.74 -11.19 7.73
C SER A 166 -15.12 -12.67 7.82
N ALA A 167 -15.62 -13.26 6.74
CA ALA A 167 -15.94 -14.68 6.67
C ALA A 167 -14.74 -15.45 6.06
N GLY A 168 -14.32 -16.51 6.74
CA GLY A 168 -13.32 -17.43 6.21
C GLY A 168 -13.94 -18.33 5.14
N THR A 169 -13.21 -18.53 4.04
CA THR A 169 -13.53 -19.54 3.02
C THR A 169 -12.47 -20.63 3.01
N ALA A 170 -12.78 -21.77 2.37
CA ALA A 170 -11.81 -22.86 2.25
C ALA A 170 -10.53 -22.42 1.48
N ASP A 171 -10.68 -21.44 0.56
CA ASP A 171 -9.59 -20.95 -0.30
C ASP A 171 -8.80 -19.78 0.31
N ALA A 172 -9.08 -19.40 1.58
CA ALA A 172 -8.32 -18.35 2.23
C ALA A 172 -6.84 -18.73 2.34
N LEU A 173 -5.97 -17.80 1.95
CA LEU A 173 -4.50 -17.98 1.97
C LEU A 173 -3.95 -17.98 3.40
N GLY A 174 -4.66 -17.31 4.31
CA GLY A 174 -4.21 -17.16 5.70
C GLY A 174 -5.15 -16.26 6.49
N THR A 175 -4.73 -15.95 7.71
CA THR A 175 -5.50 -15.13 8.66
C THR A 175 -4.64 -14.04 9.28
N LEU A 176 -5.16 -12.82 9.32
CA LEU A 176 -4.63 -11.69 10.06
C LEU A 176 -5.45 -11.46 11.32
N ARG A 177 -4.80 -11.37 12.46
CA ARG A 177 -5.46 -11.16 13.76
C ARG A 177 -4.74 -10.10 14.57
N ILE A 178 -5.49 -9.13 15.10
CA ILE A 178 -4.97 -8.22 16.12
C ILE A 178 -5.67 -8.45 17.46
N SER A 179 -4.90 -8.38 18.53
CA SER A 179 -5.39 -8.54 19.90
C SER A 179 -4.71 -7.58 20.85
N ARG A 180 -5.31 -7.37 22.03
CA ARG A 180 -4.62 -6.70 23.12
C ARG A 180 -3.51 -7.62 23.65
N GLY A 181 -2.40 -7.01 24.05
CA GLY A 181 -1.26 -7.70 24.66
C GLY A 181 -0.50 -6.75 25.57
N GLU A 182 0.38 -7.30 26.39
CA GLU A 182 1.28 -6.53 27.23
C GLU A 182 2.61 -6.33 26.52
N GLY A 183 3.19 -5.14 26.65
CA GLY A 183 4.48 -4.80 26.08
C GLY A 183 4.41 -3.76 24.95
N THR A 184 5.57 -3.53 24.37
CA THR A 184 5.79 -2.57 23.28
C THR A 184 6.35 -3.29 22.06
N GLY A 185 6.09 -2.75 20.90
CA GLY A 185 6.61 -3.23 19.63
C GLY A 185 6.37 -2.15 18.56
N ALA A 186 7.02 -2.32 17.42
CA ALA A 186 6.79 -1.51 16.24
C ALA A 186 6.95 -2.40 15.01
N LEU A 187 6.06 -2.21 14.04
CA LEU A 187 6.17 -2.82 12.72
C LEU A 187 6.15 -1.71 11.69
N ALA A 188 7.26 -1.53 10.98
CA ALA A 188 7.32 -0.61 9.86
C ALA A 188 6.50 -1.15 8.68
N LEU A 189 6.07 -0.27 7.76
CA LEU A 189 5.33 -0.67 6.57
C LEU A 189 6.13 -1.65 5.70
N ALA A 190 7.44 -1.40 5.53
CA ALA A 190 8.34 -2.32 4.83
C ALA A 190 8.42 -3.71 5.50
N GLY A 191 8.40 -3.76 6.83
CA GLY A 191 8.34 -5.02 7.58
C GLY A 191 7.03 -5.77 7.36
N LEU A 192 5.89 -5.07 7.33
CA LEU A 192 4.61 -5.67 6.96
C LEU A 192 4.65 -6.21 5.53
N PHE A 193 5.20 -5.44 4.59
CA PHE A 193 5.41 -5.90 3.22
C PHE A 193 6.24 -7.20 3.18
N ASP A 194 7.38 -7.26 3.87
CA ASP A 194 8.24 -8.44 3.91
C ASP A 194 7.51 -9.70 4.44
N LEU A 195 6.69 -9.54 5.49
CA LEU A 195 5.87 -10.62 6.05
C LEU A 195 4.86 -11.15 5.02
N LEU A 196 4.17 -10.25 4.32
CA LEU A 196 3.20 -10.60 3.29
C LEU A 196 3.88 -11.21 2.06
N HIS A 197 4.95 -10.60 1.57
CA HIS A 197 5.67 -11.03 0.37
C HIS A 197 6.25 -12.44 0.52
N ARG A 198 6.86 -12.72 1.67
CA ARG A 198 7.45 -14.03 1.99
C ARG A 198 6.45 -15.05 2.55
N ARG A 199 5.20 -14.62 2.78
CA ARG A 199 4.19 -15.42 3.49
C ARG A 199 4.73 -15.98 4.80
N SER A 200 5.42 -15.15 5.56
CA SER A 200 6.01 -15.56 6.82
C SER A 200 4.97 -15.53 7.93
N ALA A 201 4.88 -16.61 8.71
CA ALA A 201 4.12 -16.61 9.96
C ALA A 201 4.71 -15.56 10.91
N PHE A 202 3.86 -14.87 11.65
CA PHE A 202 4.26 -13.80 12.54
C PHE A 202 3.38 -13.78 13.78
N ASP A 203 3.97 -13.56 14.95
CA ASP A 203 3.25 -13.38 16.19
C ASP A 203 4.06 -12.53 17.16
N ALA A 204 3.84 -11.20 17.14
CA ALA A 204 4.57 -10.27 17.99
C ALA A 204 3.77 -8.96 18.23
N MET A 205 4.27 -8.16 19.18
CA MET A 205 3.79 -6.79 19.40
C MET A 205 4.18 -5.89 18.23
N ILE A 206 3.20 -5.13 17.72
CA ILE A 206 3.39 -4.20 16.58
C ILE A 206 3.11 -2.74 16.94
N ALA A 207 2.53 -2.52 18.12
CA ALA A 207 2.30 -1.21 18.71
C ALA A 207 2.15 -1.39 20.23
N PRO A 208 2.28 -0.34 21.04
CA PRO A 208 2.05 -0.42 22.49
C PRO A 208 0.66 -1.01 22.80
N GLY A 209 0.63 -2.14 23.52
CA GLY A 209 -0.61 -2.84 23.88
C GLY A 209 -1.32 -3.58 22.73
N TRP A 210 -0.66 -3.79 21.57
CA TRP A 210 -1.26 -4.47 20.42
C TRP A 210 -0.33 -5.50 19.78
N ARG A 211 -0.85 -6.71 19.63
CA ARG A 211 -0.20 -7.88 19.02
C ARG A 211 -0.82 -8.18 17.66
N LEU A 212 0.01 -8.50 16.68
CA LEU A 212 -0.39 -9.05 15.39
C LEU A 212 -0.01 -10.52 15.34
N SER A 213 -0.93 -11.35 14.87
CA SER A 213 -0.68 -12.72 14.46
C SER A 213 -1.02 -12.89 12.99
N ILE A 214 -0.13 -13.52 12.23
CA ILE A 214 -0.33 -13.90 10.82
C ILE A 214 -0.09 -15.39 10.70
N GLU A 215 -1.11 -16.10 10.26
CA GLU A 215 -1.07 -17.54 10.02
C GLU A 215 -1.36 -17.81 8.55
N TRP A 216 -0.57 -18.66 7.90
CA TRP A 216 -0.72 -19.05 6.51
C TRP A 216 -1.21 -20.50 6.40
N ARG A 217 -1.95 -20.78 5.34
CA ARG A 217 -2.42 -22.13 5.00
C ARG A 217 -1.59 -22.76 3.90
#